data_60bc3f0c855945c9bc40954b23a12db3
#
_entry.id   60bc3f0c855945c9bc40954b23a12db3
#
_cell.length_a   1.000
_cell.length_b   1.000
_cell.length_c   1.000
_cell.angle_alpha   90.00
_cell.angle_beta   90.00
_cell.angle_gamma   90.00
#
_symmetry.space_group_name_H-M   'P 1'
#
loop_
_entity.id
_entity.type
_entity.pdbx_description
1 polymer ?
#
loop_
_entity_poly.entity_id
_entity_poly.type
_entity_poly.pdbx_seq_one_letter_code
_entity_poly.pdbx_strand_id
1 'polypeptide(L)'
;MGIYLSSPKTDKISSDGENEKLKYGCSSMQGWRASMEDAHVACPDLDDSTAFFAVYDGHGGKVVSRFCAKYLHQQVMKSEAYSSGDIQTSVQRAFFRMDEMMRGQRGWRELAALGDKKTKLSGKFGGLIFSPKGGETQNNSDEWSFEEGPHSDFCGPNSGTTACVAIIRNNTLIVANAGDSRCVISRKGHARDLSKDHKPDLPSEKERIMKAGGFIYAGRVNGSLNLARAIGDAEFKHNKHLSPENQMVTANPDIKTVPFDLVPLVKRTVLALYFRLSFVLTMSS
;
A
#
# COMPACT_ATOMS: atom_id res chain seq x y z
N MET A 1 -20.97 2.29 1.79
CA MET A 1 -21.00 3.59 1.06
C MET A 1 -20.28 4.62 1.90
N GLY A 2 -19.25 5.29 1.34
CA GLY A 2 -18.60 6.39 2.07
C GLY A 2 -19.55 7.58 2.20
N ILE A 3 -19.50 8.26 3.35
CA ILE A 3 -20.23 9.52 3.59
C ILE A 3 -19.60 10.61 2.71
N TYR A 4 -20.41 11.31 1.93
CA TYR A 4 -19.97 12.45 1.12
C TYR A 4 -20.30 13.76 1.84
N LEU A 5 -19.44 14.75 1.66
CA LEU A 5 -19.67 16.12 2.12
C LEU A 5 -20.68 16.81 1.20
N SER A 6 -21.40 17.81 1.71
CA SER A 6 -22.30 18.66 0.91
C SER A 6 -21.55 19.58 -0.07
N SER A 7 -20.29 19.88 0.22
CA SER A 7 -19.36 20.60 -0.65
C SER A 7 -17.96 19.99 -0.54
N PRO A 8 -17.16 19.97 -1.63
CA PRO A 8 -15.84 19.35 -1.60
C PRO A 8 -14.85 20.22 -0.85
N LYS A 9 -13.91 19.59 -0.10
CA LYS A 9 -12.72 20.25 0.40
C LYS A 9 -11.67 20.26 -0.72
N THR A 10 -11.36 21.44 -1.25
CA THR A 10 -10.50 21.62 -2.41
C THR A 10 -9.09 22.08 -2.05
N ASP A 11 -8.80 22.29 -0.77
CA ASP A 11 -7.46 22.60 -0.29
C ASP A 11 -6.51 21.45 -0.65
N LYS A 12 -5.39 21.82 -1.29
CA LYS A 12 -4.36 20.88 -1.71
C LYS A 12 -3.18 20.92 -0.75
N ILE A 13 -2.69 19.74 -0.40
CA ILE A 13 -1.43 19.58 0.30
C ILE A 13 -0.44 19.09 -0.75
N SER A 14 0.56 19.91 -1.07
CA SER A 14 1.56 19.60 -2.09
C SER A 14 2.95 19.65 -1.50
N SER A 15 3.81 18.78 -1.99
CA SER A 15 5.24 18.75 -1.72
C SER A 15 6.00 18.35 -2.97
N ASP A 16 7.23 18.77 -3.08
CA ASP A 16 8.16 18.40 -4.15
C ASP A 16 9.55 18.18 -3.58
N GLY A 17 10.40 17.59 -4.39
CA GLY A 17 11.80 17.37 -4.06
C GLY A 17 12.57 16.89 -5.27
N GLU A 18 13.88 16.89 -5.15
CA GLU A 18 14.80 16.46 -6.20
C GLU A 18 16.07 15.86 -5.61
N ASN A 19 16.71 15.02 -6.40
CA ASN A 19 18.09 14.61 -6.23
C ASN A 19 18.82 14.74 -7.59
N GLU A 20 20.06 14.27 -7.68
CA GLU A 20 20.85 14.34 -8.92
C GLU A 20 20.21 13.58 -10.10
N LYS A 21 19.35 12.60 -9.83
CA LYS A 21 18.80 11.68 -10.84
C LYS A 21 17.37 12.04 -11.26
N LEU A 22 16.56 12.56 -10.33
CA LEU A 22 15.13 12.75 -10.56
C LEU A 22 14.54 13.93 -9.76
N LYS A 23 13.41 14.44 -10.25
CA LYS A 23 12.54 15.39 -9.56
C LYS A 23 11.18 14.77 -9.34
N TYR A 24 10.53 15.05 -8.21
CA TYR A 24 9.19 14.59 -7.96
C TYR A 24 8.30 15.69 -7.40
N GLY A 25 7.00 15.59 -7.65
CA GLY A 25 5.97 16.38 -7.00
C GLY A 25 4.84 15.48 -6.54
N CYS A 26 4.30 15.77 -5.38
CA CYS A 26 3.14 15.11 -4.81
C CYS A 26 2.07 16.14 -4.50
N SER A 27 0.81 15.84 -4.78
CA SER A 27 -0.31 16.68 -4.39
C SER A 27 -1.50 15.82 -4.00
N SER A 28 -2.16 16.19 -2.91
CA SER A 28 -3.33 15.49 -2.38
C SER A 28 -4.46 16.45 -2.09
N MET A 29 -5.71 15.96 -2.24
CA MET A 29 -6.92 16.73 -1.98
C MET A 29 -8.01 15.79 -1.46
N GLN A 30 -8.70 16.17 -0.37
CA GLN A 30 -9.75 15.34 0.21
C GLN A 30 -11.00 15.23 -0.69
N GLY A 31 -11.35 16.30 -1.40
CA GLY A 31 -12.52 16.32 -2.29
C GLY A 31 -13.85 16.16 -1.54
N TRP A 32 -14.71 15.32 -2.07
CA TRP A 32 -16.07 15.08 -1.57
C TRP A 32 -16.15 14.10 -0.38
N ARG A 33 -15.04 13.48 0.01
CA ARG A 33 -15.03 12.47 1.07
C ARG A 33 -15.08 13.10 2.46
N ALA A 34 -15.70 12.40 3.43
CA ALA A 34 -15.77 12.85 4.81
C ALA A 34 -14.40 12.86 5.50
N SER A 35 -13.50 11.96 5.09
CA SER A 35 -12.13 11.84 5.59
C SER A 35 -11.13 11.65 4.47
N MET A 36 -9.87 12.07 4.71
CA MET A 36 -8.71 11.75 3.87
C MET A 36 -8.07 10.49 4.43
N GLU A 37 -8.15 9.39 3.67
CA GLU A 37 -7.67 8.06 4.07
C GLU A 37 -6.43 7.63 3.28
N ASP A 38 -6.01 8.42 2.28
CA ASP A 38 -4.85 8.16 1.47
C ASP A 38 -3.56 8.48 2.22
N ALA A 39 -2.51 7.75 1.89
CA ALA A 39 -1.14 8.01 2.31
C ALA A 39 -0.18 7.83 1.13
N HIS A 40 1.03 8.34 1.25
CA HIS A 40 2.05 8.20 0.23
C HIS A 40 3.46 8.12 0.82
N VAL A 41 4.40 7.69 -0.01
CA VAL A 41 5.84 7.70 0.28
C VAL A 41 6.59 8.24 -0.93
N ALA A 42 7.56 9.11 -0.67
CA ALA A 42 8.55 9.57 -1.62
C ALA A 42 9.93 9.43 -0.98
N CYS A 43 10.69 8.43 -1.41
CA CYS A 43 12.07 8.22 -1.01
C CYS A 43 12.93 8.22 -2.28
N PRO A 44 13.38 9.40 -2.75
CA PRO A 44 14.21 9.51 -3.96
C PRO A 44 15.57 8.81 -3.77
N ASP A 45 16.02 8.68 -2.53
CA ASP A 45 17.27 8.02 -2.13
C ASP A 45 16.93 6.97 -1.05
N LEU A 46 16.29 5.86 -1.48
CA LEU A 46 16.02 4.72 -0.61
C LEU A 46 17.33 4.02 -0.23
N ASP A 47 18.22 3.87 -1.20
CA ASP A 47 19.64 3.58 -1.09
C ASP A 47 20.40 4.29 -2.22
N ASP A 48 21.72 4.07 -2.35
CA ASP A 48 22.60 4.70 -3.34
C ASP A 48 22.13 4.50 -4.81
N SER A 49 21.34 3.47 -5.07
CA SER A 49 20.94 3.05 -6.42
C SER A 49 19.44 3.01 -6.65
N THR A 50 18.64 3.19 -5.60
CA THR A 50 17.21 2.89 -5.62
C THR A 50 16.40 4.08 -5.14
N ALA A 51 15.38 4.44 -5.92
CA ALA A 51 14.32 5.35 -5.50
C ALA A 51 12.99 4.58 -5.33
N PHE A 52 12.19 4.97 -4.35
CA PHE A 52 10.91 4.33 -4.02
C PHE A 52 9.80 5.37 -3.90
N PHE A 53 8.72 5.17 -4.62
CA PHE A 53 7.52 6.00 -4.58
C PHE A 53 6.29 5.13 -4.46
N ALA A 54 5.33 5.53 -3.64
CA ALA A 54 4.11 4.77 -3.46
C ALA A 54 2.91 5.64 -3.12
N VAL A 55 1.73 5.21 -3.58
CA VAL A 55 0.43 5.74 -3.14
C VAL A 55 -0.40 4.60 -2.56
N TYR A 56 -1.16 4.92 -1.52
CA TYR A 56 -1.99 4.01 -0.75
C TYR A 56 -3.37 4.67 -0.57
N ASP A 57 -4.39 4.20 -1.29
CA ASP A 57 -5.79 4.65 -1.12
C ASP A 57 -6.44 3.81 -0.02
N GLY A 58 -6.59 4.40 1.16
CA GLY A 58 -7.19 3.76 2.32
C GLY A 58 -8.71 3.70 2.24
N HIS A 59 -9.27 2.62 2.77
CA HIS A 59 -10.72 2.48 2.92
C HIS A 59 -11.10 1.85 4.26
N GLY A 60 -12.29 2.20 4.77
CA GLY A 60 -12.70 1.77 6.11
C GLY A 60 -11.90 2.40 7.25
N GLY A 61 -11.08 3.42 6.95
CA GLY A 61 -10.20 4.12 7.86
C GLY A 61 -8.79 4.31 7.27
N LYS A 62 -8.03 5.24 7.85
CA LYS A 62 -6.70 5.66 7.37
C LYS A 62 -5.52 4.89 7.97
N VAL A 63 -5.78 3.94 8.89
CA VAL A 63 -4.70 3.31 9.66
C VAL A 63 -3.84 2.38 8.82
N VAL A 64 -4.44 1.63 7.88
CA VAL A 64 -3.72 0.69 7.04
C VAL A 64 -2.88 1.40 5.98
N SER A 65 -3.41 2.45 5.34
CA SER A 65 -2.64 3.25 4.38
C SER A 65 -1.43 3.91 5.04
N ARG A 66 -1.58 4.44 6.26
CA ARG A 66 -0.49 5.00 7.06
C ARG A 66 0.52 3.95 7.51
N PHE A 67 0.05 2.75 7.88
CA PHE A 67 0.91 1.63 8.24
C PHE A 67 1.79 1.22 7.05
N CYS A 68 1.21 1.07 5.86
CA CYS A 68 1.94 0.77 4.65
C CYS A 68 2.95 1.87 4.28
N ALA A 69 2.56 3.14 4.39
CA ALA A 69 3.47 4.26 4.16
C ALA A 69 4.68 4.24 5.11
N LYS A 70 4.47 3.84 6.37
CA LYS A 70 5.55 3.76 7.37
C LYS A 70 6.48 2.58 7.15
N TYR A 71 5.98 1.40 6.73
CA TYR A 71 6.73 0.16 6.84
C TYR A 71 7.05 -0.54 5.52
N LEU A 72 6.24 -0.40 4.46
CA LEU A 72 6.37 -1.24 3.27
C LEU A 72 7.76 -1.10 2.61
N HIS A 73 8.26 0.12 2.40
CA HIS A 73 9.57 0.37 1.83
C HIS A 73 10.72 -0.24 2.66
N GLN A 74 10.58 -0.25 4.00
CA GLN A 74 11.54 -0.87 4.90
C GLN A 74 11.53 -2.40 4.75
N GLN A 75 10.35 -3.01 4.60
CA GLN A 75 10.26 -4.46 4.40
C GLN A 75 10.77 -4.90 3.03
N VAL A 76 10.65 -4.06 2.00
CA VAL A 76 11.30 -4.29 0.71
C VAL A 76 12.82 -4.41 0.90
N MET A 77 13.45 -3.45 1.59
CA MET A 77 14.90 -3.44 1.82
C MET A 77 15.38 -4.60 2.72
N LYS A 78 14.58 -4.99 3.73
CA LYS A 78 14.94 -6.09 4.66
C LYS A 78 14.91 -7.48 4.04
N SER A 79 14.31 -7.62 2.85
CA SER A 79 14.23 -8.91 2.17
C SER A 79 15.61 -9.37 1.65
N GLU A 80 15.97 -10.64 1.86
CA GLU A 80 17.16 -11.23 1.24
C GLU A 80 17.15 -11.12 -0.29
N ALA A 81 15.94 -11.18 -0.91
CA ALA A 81 15.77 -11.00 -2.34
C ALA A 81 16.21 -9.59 -2.80
N TYR A 82 16.03 -8.56 -1.95
CA TYR A 82 16.52 -7.21 -2.24
C TYR A 82 18.05 -7.17 -2.33
N SER A 83 18.73 -7.78 -1.38
CA SER A 83 20.20 -7.85 -1.33
C SER A 83 20.78 -8.65 -2.50
N SER A 84 20.07 -9.67 -2.98
CA SER A 84 20.44 -10.45 -4.18
C SER A 84 20.08 -9.77 -5.50
N GLY A 85 19.39 -8.63 -5.47
CA GLY A 85 18.96 -7.89 -6.66
C GLY A 85 17.61 -8.32 -7.25
N ASP A 86 16.93 -9.30 -6.67
CA ASP A 86 15.58 -9.70 -7.07
C ASP A 86 14.52 -8.81 -6.40
N ILE A 87 14.35 -7.62 -6.98
CA ILE A 87 13.43 -6.61 -6.48
C ILE A 87 11.97 -7.06 -6.60
N GLN A 88 11.62 -7.82 -7.62
CA GLN A 88 10.24 -8.30 -7.82
C GLN A 88 9.80 -9.20 -6.67
N THR A 89 10.59 -10.23 -6.34
CA THR A 89 10.32 -11.10 -5.20
C THR A 89 10.33 -10.34 -3.88
N SER A 90 11.26 -9.39 -3.72
CA SER A 90 11.33 -8.55 -2.52
C SER A 90 10.04 -7.75 -2.30
N VAL A 91 9.54 -7.10 -3.35
CA VAL A 91 8.28 -6.32 -3.28
C VAL A 91 7.08 -7.22 -3.02
N GLN A 92 6.97 -8.34 -3.73
CA GLN A 92 5.86 -9.28 -3.50
C GLN A 92 5.82 -9.77 -2.06
N ARG A 93 6.96 -10.18 -1.50
CA ARG A 93 7.07 -10.59 -0.09
C ARG A 93 6.69 -9.46 0.87
N ALA A 94 7.14 -8.23 0.58
CA ALA A 94 6.81 -7.07 1.42
C ALA A 94 5.30 -6.78 1.46
N PHE A 95 4.57 -6.96 0.36
CA PHE A 95 3.11 -6.80 0.35
C PHE A 95 2.42 -7.80 1.28
N PHE A 96 2.78 -9.08 1.24
CA PHE A 96 2.25 -10.07 2.17
C PHE A 96 2.69 -9.81 3.61
N ARG A 97 3.93 -9.36 3.78
CA ARG A 97 4.47 -9.03 5.10
C ARG A 97 3.69 -7.93 5.81
N MET A 98 3.10 -6.97 5.07
CA MET A 98 2.22 -5.96 5.67
C MET A 98 1.02 -6.61 6.37
N ASP A 99 0.35 -7.59 5.73
CA ASP A 99 -0.78 -8.29 6.34
C ASP A 99 -0.35 -9.07 7.59
N GLU A 100 0.80 -9.72 7.55
CA GLU A 100 1.34 -10.47 8.71
C GLU A 100 1.65 -9.54 9.89
N MET A 101 2.34 -8.41 9.62
CA MET A 101 2.74 -7.43 10.63
C MET A 101 1.56 -6.75 11.32
N MET A 102 0.40 -6.68 10.67
CA MET A 102 -0.81 -6.09 11.24
C MET A 102 -1.58 -7.03 12.17
N ARG A 103 -1.15 -8.29 12.32
CA ARG A 103 -1.77 -9.29 13.22
C ARG A 103 -1.14 -9.27 14.62
N GLY A 104 -1.84 -9.86 15.57
CA GLY A 104 -1.35 -10.03 16.93
C GLY A 104 -1.25 -8.74 17.74
N GLN A 105 -0.66 -8.85 18.91
CA GLN A 105 -0.58 -7.76 19.88
C GLN A 105 0.18 -6.54 19.36
N ARG A 106 1.29 -6.76 18.67
CA ARG A 106 2.10 -5.64 18.15
C ARG A 106 1.41 -4.94 16.99
N GLY A 107 0.85 -5.70 16.04
CA GLY A 107 0.05 -5.13 14.95
C GLY A 107 -1.10 -4.28 15.47
N TRP A 108 -1.83 -4.79 16.46
CA TRP A 108 -2.90 -4.04 17.10
C TRP A 108 -2.40 -2.71 17.72
N ARG A 109 -1.28 -2.73 18.46
CA ARG A 109 -0.71 -1.52 19.08
C ARG A 109 -0.30 -0.48 18.03
N GLU A 110 0.37 -0.88 16.96
CA GLU A 110 0.81 0.02 15.89
C GLU A 110 -0.38 0.65 15.16
N LEU A 111 -1.39 -0.14 14.81
CA LEU A 111 -2.61 0.38 14.18
C LEU A 111 -3.35 1.37 15.11
N ALA A 112 -3.43 1.07 16.41
CA ALA A 112 -4.02 1.96 17.39
C ALA A 112 -3.24 3.29 17.52
N ALA A 113 -1.91 3.26 17.45
CA ALA A 113 -1.06 4.44 17.49
C ALA A 113 -1.19 5.33 16.23
N LEU A 114 -1.44 4.71 15.06
CA LEU A 114 -1.62 5.40 13.77
C LEU A 114 -3.04 5.97 13.59
N GLY A 115 -3.99 5.48 14.38
CA GLY A 115 -5.37 5.99 14.41
C GLY A 115 -5.47 7.36 15.07
N ASP A 116 -6.58 8.06 14.82
CA ASP A 116 -6.91 9.25 15.64
C ASP A 116 -7.32 8.76 17.04
N LYS A 117 -6.94 9.50 18.08
CA LYS A 117 -7.36 9.25 19.48
C LYS A 117 -8.89 9.10 19.67
N LYS A 118 -9.68 9.45 18.65
CA LYS A 118 -11.14 9.35 18.63
C LYS A 118 -11.68 8.10 17.93
N THR A 119 -10.87 7.38 17.18
CA THR A 119 -11.31 6.12 16.56
C THR A 119 -11.17 5.01 17.60
N LYS A 120 -12.19 4.86 18.45
CA LYS A 120 -12.36 3.63 19.23
C LYS A 120 -12.49 2.50 18.21
N LEU A 121 -11.46 1.64 18.11
CA LEU A 121 -11.64 0.36 17.48
C LEU A 121 -12.84 -0.28 18.19
N SER A 122 -13.94 -0.50 17.48
CA SER A 122 -15.17 -1.04 18.03
C SER A 122 -14.98 -2.54 18.33
N GLY A 123 -14.34 -2.80 19.43
CA GLY A 123 -14.29 -4.08 20.12
C GLY A 123 -14.66 -3.83 21.56
N LYS A 124 -15.52 -4.66 22.13
CA LYS A 124 -16.10 -4.58 23.49
C LYS A 124 -15.08 -4.66 24.63
N PHE A 125 -13.97 -3.93 24.59
CA PHE A 125 -13.06 -3.84 25.75
C PHE A 125 -12.47 -2.43 25.85
N GLY A 126 -13.14 -1.59 26.65
CA GLY A 126 -12.55 -0.37 27.17
C GLY A 126 -11.69 -0.73 28.37
N GLY A 127 -10.43 -0.32 28.37
CA GLY A 127 -9.61 -0.33 29.57
C GLY A 127 -8.10 -0.42 29.30
N LEU A 128 -7.41 0.60 29.82
CA LEU A 128 -5.98 0.66 30.10
C LEU A 128 -5.02 0.95 28.94
N ILE A 129 -4.74 2.25 28.84
CA ILE A 129 -3.56 2.77 28.12
C ILE A 129 -2.37 2.62 29.07
N PHE A 130 -1.48 1.67 28.81
CA PHE A 130 -0.14 1.66 29.39
C PHE A 130 0.86 2.24 28.40
N SER A 131 1.54 3.32 28.80
CA SER A 131 2.73 3.81 28.11
C SER A 131 3.93 2.94 28.48
N PRO A 132 4.63 2.32 27.56
CA PRO A 132 5.91 1.68 27.86
C PRO A 132 7.04 2.72 27.74
N LYS A 133 7.80 2.90 28.82
CA LYS A 133 9.12 3.49 28.81
C LYS A 133 10.09 2.56 28.04
N GLY A 134 10.97 3.20 27.23
CA GLY A 134 11.86 2.50 26.33
C GLY A 134 12.90 1.62 27.00
N GLY A 135 13.37 0.69 26.23
CA GLY A 135 14.56 -0.13 26.40
C GLY A 135 14.90 -0.72 25.05
N GLU A 136 15.89 -0.12 24.37
CA GLU A 136 16.49 -0.70 23.17
C GLU A 136 17.32 -1.92 23.58
N THR A 137 16.88 -3.10 23.17
CA THR A 137 17.73 -4.30 23.13
C THR A 137 17.74 -4.81 21.71
N GLN A 138 18.92 -4.71 21.08
CA GLN A 138 19.22 -5.35 19.79
C GLN A 138 19.23 -6.87 20.00
N ASN A 139 18.16 -7.54 19.56
CA ASN A 139 18.16 -8.98 19.31
C ASN A 139 17.63 -9.22 17.90
N ASN A 140 18.39 -9.97 17.11
CA ASN A 140 18.14 -10.41 15.72
C ASN A 140 16.97 -11.39 15.57
N SER A 141 15.97 -11.38 16.45
CA SER A 141 14.70 -12.05 16.27
C SER A 141 13.75 -11.11 15.51
N ASP A 142 12.96 -11.66 14.60
CA ASP A 142 11.93 -10.90 13.88
C ASP A 142 11.11 -10.09 14.91
N GLU A 143 11.35 -8.77 14.96
CA GLU A 143 10.70 -7.86 15.92
C GLU A 143 9.16 -7.92 15.89
N TRP A 144 8.58 -8.59 14.88
CA TRP A 144 7.15 -8.77 14.67
C TRP A 144 6.69 -10.20 14.97
N SER A 145 7.52 -11.05 15.59
CA SER A 145 7.08 -12.35 16.10
C SER A 145 6.08 -12.17 17.24
N PHE A 146 5.18 -13.12 17.37
CA PHE A 146 4.04 -13.07 18.29
C PHE A 146 4.47 -12.70 19.72
N GLU A 147 4.05 -11.51 20.17
CA GLU A 147 4.11 -11.16 21.59
C GLU A 147 2.85 -11.69 22.29
N GLU A 148 3.01 -12.29 23.46
CA GLU A 148 1.89 -12.62 24.34
C GLU A 148 1.23 -11.34 24.85
N GLY A 149 -0.11 -11.32 24.91
CA GLY A 149 -0.86 -10.17 25.39
C GLY A 149 -2.36 -10.26 25.09
N PRO A 150 -3.18 -9.32 25.55
CA PRO A 150 -4.64 -9.37 25.45
C PRO A 150 -5.17 -9.31 24.00
N HIS A 151 -4.33 -8.96 23.03
CA HIS A 151 -4.66 -8.89 21.59
C HIS A 151 -3.79 -9.84 20.75
N SER A 152 -3.23 -10.90 21.35
CA SER A 152 -2.40 -11.88 20.63
C SER A 152 -3.19 -12.66 19.55
N ASP A 153 -4.50 -12.76 19.70
CA ASP A 153 -5.45 -13.39 18.76
C ASP A 153 -5.99 -12.43 17.69
N PHE A 154 -5.53 -11.17 17.70
CA PHE A 154 -5.97 -10.19 16.70
C PHE A 154 -5.59 -10.62 15.29
N CYS A 155 -6.60 -10.88 14.46
CA CYS A 155 -6.43 -11.41 13.11
C CYS A 155 -6.06 -10.34 12.05
N GLY A 156 -6.03 -9.08 12.44
CA GLY A 156 -5.77 -7.94 11.55
C GLY A 156 -6.96 -6.98 11.42
N PRO A 157 -6.77 -5.83 10.75
CA PRO A 157 -7.79 -4.80 10.61
C PRO A 157 -8.84 -5.16 9.57
N ASN A 158 -10.10 -4.71 9.78
CA ASN A 158 -11.17 -4.77 8.77
C ASN A 158 -11.09 -3.61 7.77
N SER A 159 -10.30 -2.59 8.05
CA SER A 159 -9.94 -1.56 7.06
C SER A 159 -8.80 -2.07 6.17
N GLY A 160 -8.68 -1.50 4.98
CA GLY A 160 -7.65 -1.86 4.04
C GLY A 160 -7.12 -0.67 3.26
N THR A 161 -6.22 -0.96 2.33
CA THR A 161 -5.67 0.03 1.41
C THR A 161 -5.26 -0.63 0.10
N THR A 162 -5.41 0.09 -1.00
CA THR A 162 -4.67 -0.23 -2.22
C THR A 162 -3.20 0.05 -2.01
N ALA A 163 -2.35 -0.51 -2.86
CA ALA A 163 -0.93 -0.14 -2.90
C ALA A 163 -0.45 -0.12 -4.34
N CYS A 164 -0.05 1.05 -4.83
CA CYS A 164 0.63 1.21 -6.11
C CYS A 164 2.02 1.78 -5.87
N VAL A 165 3.03 0.96 -6.15
CA VAL A 165 4.44 1.21 -5.84
C VAL A 165 5.24 1.30 -7.12
N ALA A 166 6.16 2.27 -7.20
CA ALA A 166 7.13 2.42 -8.27
C ALA A 166 8.54 2.45 -7.67
N ILE A 167 9.39 1.53 -8.10
CA ILE A 167 10.80 1.45 -7.71
C ILE A 167 11.66 1.69 -8.95
N ILE A 168 12.58 2.64 -8.83
CA ILE A 168 13.55 2.93 -9.88
C ILE A 168 14.91 2.46 -9.39
N ARG A 169 15.50 1.50 -10.08
CA ARG A 169 16.83 0.97 -9.78
C ARG A 169 17.60 0.64 -11.06
N ASN A 170 18.83 1.13 -11.17
CA ASN A 170 19.72 0.81 -12.30
C ASN A 170 19.04 0.96 -13.68
N ASN A 171 18.41 2.11 -13.95
CA ASN A 171 17.66 2.38 -15.19
C ASN A 171 16.49 1.43 -15.46
N THR A 172 15.98 0.79 -14.43
CA THR A 172 14.81 -0.09 -14.49
C THR A 172 13.72 0.46 -13.59
N LEU A 173 12.51 0.55 -14.11
CA LEU A 173 11.30 0.87 -13.35
C LEU A 173 10.53 -0.41 -13.10
N ILE A 174 10.29 -0.70 -11.84
CA ILE A 174 9.48 -1.82 -11.36
C ILE A 174 8.22 -1.22 -10.74
N VAL A 175 7.06 -1.60 -11.25
CA VAL A 175 5.76 -1.17 -10.74
C VAL A 175 5.04 -2.38 -10.16
N ALA A 176 4.61 -2.27 -8.90
CA ALA A 176 3.81 -3.26 -8.21
C ALA A 176 2.46 -2.65 -7.80
N ASN A 177 1.37 -3.32 -8.14
CA ASN A 177 0.02 -2.82 -7.86
C ASN A 177 -0.87 -3.90 -7.26
N ALA A 178 -1.54 -3.56 -6.16
CA ALA A 178 -2.66 -4.32 -5.58
C ALA A 178 -3.82 -3.35 -5.29
N GLY A 179 -4.91 -3.48 -6.04
CA GLY A 179 -6.08 -2.60 -5.96
C GLY A 179 -6.35 -1.82 -7.24
N ASP A 180 -7.02 -0.68 -7.14
CA ASP A 180 -7.46 0.15 -8.26
C ASP A 180 -6.78 1.53 -8.33
N SER A 181 -5.69 1.72 -7.60
CA SER A 181 -4.74 2.80 -7.84
C SER A 181 -3.92 2.52 -9.10
N ARG A 182 -3.40 3.56 -9.76
CA ARG A 182 -2.80 3.43 -11.09
C ARG A 182 -1.42 4.05 -11.19
N CYS A 183 -0.59 3.40 -12.00
CA CYS A 183 0.69 3.91 -12.46
C CYS A 183 0.67 4.04 -13.99
N VAL A 184 0.99 5.24 -14.49
CA VAL A 184 1.05 5.56 -15.92
C VAL A 184 2.37 6.21 -16.24
N ILE A 185 3.00 5.80 -17.32
CA ILE A 185 4.20 6.44 -17.85
C ILE A 185 3.87 7.18 -19.15
N SER A 186 4.33 8.42 -19.27
CA SER A 186 4.32 9.15 -20.53
C SER A 186 5.70 9.07 -21.18
N ARG A 187 5.77 8.56 -22.39
CA ARG A 187 6.98 8.54 -23.23
C ARG A 187 6.70 9.16 -24.58
N LYS A 188 7.46 10.16 -24.97
CA LYS A 188 7.31 10.86 -26.24
C LYS A 188 5.90 11.45 -26.43
N GLY A 189 5.27 11.92 -25.35
CA GLY A 189 3.91 12.45 -25.37
C GLY A 189 2.80 11.41 -25.37
N HIS A 190 3.11 10.09 -25.35
CA HIS A 190 2.13 9.02 -25.31
C HIS A 190 2.06 8.42 -23.90
N ALA A 191 0.85 8.39 -23.33
CA ALA A 191 0.57 7.71 -22.07
C ALA A 191 0.50 6.19 -22.27
N ARG A 192 1.07 5.44 -21.32
CA ARG A 192 1.02 3.95 -21.28
C ARG A 192 0.77 3.50 -19.87
N ASP A 193 -0.24 2.66 -19.68
CA ASP A 193 -0.54 2.06 -18.39
C ASP A 193 0.56 1.07 -17.97
N LEU A 194 1.03 1.23 -16.74
CA LEU A 194 1.97 0.32 -16.11
C LEU A 194 1.30 -0.59 -15.08
N SER A 195 0.09 -0.29 -14.66
CA SER A 195 -0.74 -1.13 -13.79
C SER A 195 -2.13 -1.34 -14.38
N LYS A 196 -2.86 -2.32 -13.85
CA LYS A 196 -4.27 -2.59 -14.13
C LYS A 196 -5.05 -2.58 -12.83
N ASP A 197 -6.28 -2.08 -12.86
CA ASP A 197 -7.16 -2.13 -11.71
C ASP A 197 -7.57 -3.57 -11.39
N HIS A 198 -7.64 -3.91 -10.11
CA HIS A 198 -8.12 -5.21 -9.65
C HIS A 198 -9.58 -5.10 -9.18
N LYS A 199 -10.51 -5.16 -10.14
CA LYS A 199 -11.95 -5.13 -9.86
C LYS A 199 -12.50 -6.55 -9.71
N PRO A 200 -13.48 -6.78 -8.79
CA PRO A 200 -14.04 -8.11 -8.53
C PRO A 200 -14.64 -8.80 -9.77
N ASP A 201 -15.17 -8.04 -10.73
CA ASP A 201 -15.80 -8.59 -11.95
C ASP A 201 -14.80 -9.07 -13.02
N LEU A 202 -13.49 -8.79 -12.87
CA LEU A 202 -12.49 -9.31 -13.79
C LEU A 202 -12.42 -10.84 -13.72
N PRO A 203 -12.34 -11.54 -14.86
CA PRO A 203 -12.47 -13.01 -14.89
C PRO A 203 -11.54 -13.75 -13.91
N SER A 204 -10.26 -13.39 -13.86
CA SER A 204 -9.28 -14.03 -12.97
C SER A 204 -9.53 -13.74 -11.49
N GLU A 205 -9.93 -12.49 -11.17
CA GLU A 205 -10.26 -12.09 -9.82
C GLU A 205 -11.55 -12.77 -9.34
N LYS A 206 -12.57 -12.78 -10.20
CA LYS A 206 -13.85 -13.45 -9.93
C LYS A 206 -13.67 -14.94 -9.67
N GLU A 207 -12.86 -15.61 -10.49
CA GLU A 207 -12.57 -17.03 -10.31
C GLU A 207 -11.91 -17.30 -8.94
N ARG A 208 -10.91 -16.50 -8.53
CA ARG A 208 -10.27 -16.62 -7.22
C ARG A 208 -11.27 -16.40 -6.09
N ILE A 209 -12.08 -15.33 -6.15
CA ILE A 209 -13.08 -15.00 -5.12
C ILE A 209 -14.05 -16.16 -4.93
N MET A 210 -14.57 -16.72 -6.01
CA MET A 210 -15.51 -17.85 -5.94
C MET A 210 -14.84 -19.12 -5.40
N LYS A 211 -13.61 -19.43 -5.81
CA LYS A 211 -12.83 -20.56 -5.28
C LYS A 211 -12.52 -20.41 -3.79
N ALA A 212 -12.37 -19.19 -3.33
CA ALA A 212 -12.18 -18.90 -1.90
C ALA A 212 -13.46 -18.98 -1.06
N GLY A 213 -14.61 -19.27 -1.70
CA GLY A 213 -15.90 -19.39 -1.03
C GLY A 213 -16.69 -18.08 -0.96
N GLY A 214 -16.26 -17.03 -1.69
CA GLY A 214 -16.96 -15.76 -1.78
C GLY A 214 -17.95 -15.70 -2.95
N PHE A 215 -18.64 -14.60 -3.05
CA PHE A 215 -19.52 -14.26 -4.17
C PHE A 215 -19.35 -12.79 -4.57
N ILE A 216 -19.84 -12.45 -5.75
CA ILE A 216 -19.87 -11.05 -6.24
C ILE A 216 -21.30 -10.60 -6.39
N TYR A 217 -21.61 -9.47 -5.78
CA TYR A 217 -22.89 -8.80 -5.89
C TYR A 217 -22.69 -7.31 -6.12
N ALA A 218 -23.31 -6.76 -7.16
CA ALA A 218 -23.19 -5.36 -7.57
C ALA A 218 -21.71 -4.88 -7.69
N GLY A 219 -20.84 -5.73 -8.30
CA GLY A 219 -19.41 -5.42 -8.48
C GLY A 219 -18.58 -5.45 -7.19
N ARG A 220 -19.09 -6.09 -6.13
CA ARG A 220 -18.46 -6.11 -4.80
C ARG A 220 -18.29 -7.54 -4.30
N VAL A 221 -17.15 -7.80 -3.70
CA VAL A 221 -16.86 -9.04 -2.96
C VAL A 221 -17.82 -9.11 -1.76
N ASN A 222 -18.60 -10.19 -1.67
CA ASN A 222 -19.63 -10.42 -0.65
C ASN A 222 -20.58 -9.21 -0.47
N GLY A 223 -20.80 -8.43 -1.57
CA GLY A 223 -21.67 -7.26 -1.57
C GLY A 223 -21.10 -6.03 -0.83
N SER A 224 -19.90 -6.08 -0.28
CA SER A 224 -19.31 -5.00 0.53
C SER A 224 -18.10 -4.31 -0.10
N LEU A 225 -17.05 -5.02 -0.46
CA LEU A 225 -15.79 -4.46 -0.94
C LEU A 225 -15.73 -4.42 -2.49
N ASN A 226 -15.44 -3.24 -3.06
CA ASN A 226 -15.32 -3.04 -4.51
C ASN A 226 -13.90 -3.28 -5.06
N LEU A 227 -13.05 -3.93 -4.28
CA LEU A 227 -11.68 -4.29 -4.61
C LEU A 227 -11.50 -5.81 -4.56
N ALA A 228 -10.74 -6.36 -5.49
CA ALA A 228 -10.37 -7.76 -5.49
C ALA A 228 -9.01 -8.00 -4.83
N ARG A 229 -8.19 -6.94 -4.72
CA ARG A 229 -6.87 -6.98 -4.07
C ARG A 229 -6.66 -5.74 -3.22
N ALA A 230 -6.09 -5.95 -2.03
CA ALA A 230 -5.77 -4.90 -1.06
C ALA A 230 -4.83 -5.45 0.02
N ILE A 231 -4.16 -4.56 0.74
CA ILE A 231 -3.48 -4.83 2.01
C ILE A 231 -4.47 -4.52 3.14
N GLY A 232 -4.48 -5.31 4.20
CA GLY A 232 -5.52 -5.25 5.24
C GLY A 232 -6.74 -6.07 4.87
N ASP A 233 -7.94 -5.58 5.15
CA ASP A 233 -9.21 -6.27 4.86
C ASP A 233 -9.21 -7.71 5.39
N ALA A 234 -8.78 -7.88 6.65
CA ALA A 234 -8.49 -9.18 7.24
C ALA A 234 -9.70 -10.13 7.21
N GLU A 235 -10.93 -9.59 7.25
CA GLU A 235 -12.16 -10.39 7.18
C GLU A 235 -12.29 -11.24 5.92
N PHE A 236 -11.63 -10.86 4.81
CA PHE A 236 -11.62 -11.61 3.54
C PHE A 236 -10.40 -12.56 3.40
N LYS A 237 -9.56 -12.70 4.45
CA LYS A 237 -8.28 -13.42 4.43
C LYS A 237 -8.16 -14.49 5.51
N HIS A 238 -9.28 -15.08 5.91
CA HIS A 238 -9.34 -16.03 7.04
C HIS A 238 -9.37 -17.50 6.65
N ASN A 239 -9.35 -17.83 5.36
CA ASN A 239 -9.39 -19.24 4.94
C ASN A 239 -8.02 -19.89 5.15
N LYS A 240 -7.89 -20.64 6.26
CA LYS A 240 -6.64 -21.32 6.67
C LYS A 240 -6.18 -22.42 5.69
N HIS A 241 -7.06 -22.86 4.79
CA HIS A 241 -6.76 -23.89 3.78
C HIS A 241 -6.24 -23.32 2.46
N LEU A 242 -6.25 -21.98 2.32
CA LEU A 242 -5.78 -21.29 1.14
C LEU A 242 -4.49 -20.51 1.45
N SER A 243 -3.57 -20.52 0.47
CA SER A 243 -2.40 -19.65 0.55
C SER A 243 -2.78 -18.16 0.47
N PRO A 244 -1.92 -17.23 0.90
CA PRO A 244 -2.20 -15.80 0.87
C PRO A 244 -2.60 -15.27 -0.50
N GLU A 245 -2.05 -15.83 -1.57
CA GLU A 245 -2.36 -15.45 -2.97
C GLU A 245 -3.78 -15.84 -3.37
N ASN A 246 -4.31 -16.91 -2.78
CA ASN A 246 -5.59 -17.50 -3.13
C ASN A 246 -6.74 -17.09 -2.20
N GLN A 247 -6.49 -16.20 -1.26
CA GLN A 247 -7.54 -15.63 -0.39
C GLN A 247 -8.59 -14.86 -1.22
N MET A 248 -9.76 -14.68 -0.67
CA MET A 248 -10.88 -13.98 -1.34
C MET A 248 -10.48 -12.57 -1.80
N VAL A 249 -9.83 -11.81 -0.91
CA VAL A 249 -9.07 -10.60 -1.25
C VAL A 249 -7.60 -10.91 -0.96
N THR A 250 -6.68 -10.53 -1.83
CA THR A 250 -5.25 -10.82 -1.65
C THR A 250 -4.41 -9.56 -1.71
N ALA A 251 -3.31 -9.55 -0.95
CA ALA A 251 -2.28 -8.53 -1.06
C ALA A 251 -1.31 -8.78 -2.24
N ASN A 252 -1.44 -9.89 -2.97
CA ASN A 252 -0.55 -10.23 -4.07
C ASN A 252 -0.55 -9.15 -5.16
N PRO A 253 0.56 -8.45 -5.42
CA PRO A 253 0.60 -7.43 -6.45
C PRO A 253 0.79 -8.03 -7.84
N ASP A 254 0.23 -7.38 -8.87
CA ASP A 254 0.76 -7.51 -10.23
C ASP A 254 2.05 -6.71 -10.33
N ILE A 255 3.10 -7.30 -10.90
CA ILE A 255 4.40 -6.65 -11.04
C ILE A 255 4.76 -6.50 -12.52
N LYS A 256 5.11 -5.28 -12.91
CA LYS A 256 5.56 -4.95 -14.26
C LYS A 256 6.91 -4.27 -14.21
N THR A 257 7.86 -4.79 -15.00
CA THR A 257 9.19 -4.21 -15.13
C THR A 257 9.38 -3.63 -16.54
N VAL A 258 9.84 -2.41 -16.61
CA VAL A 258 10.13 -1.73 -17.86
C VAL A 258 11.47 -1.00 -17.80
N PRO A 259 12.22 -0.90 -18.90
CA PRO A 259 13.41 -0.05 -18.97
C PRO A 259 13.02 1.42 -18.67
N PHE A 260 13.80 2.05 -17.82
CA PHE A 260 13.63 3.45 -17.45
C PHE A 260 14.88 4.22 -17.89
N ASP A 261 14.86 4.67 -19.14
CA ASP A 261 16.01 5.35 -19.74
C ASP A 261 16.22 6.70 -19.05
N LEU A 262 17.30 6.80 -18.28
CA LEU A 262 17.82 8.02 -17.66
C LEU A 262 18.52 8.94 -18.67
N VAL A 263 18.36 8.74 -19.99
CA VAL A 263 19.12 9.48 -21.01
C VAL A 263 18.69 10.94 -21.01
N PRO A 264 19.61 11.87 -20.74
CA PRO A 264 19.39 13.30 -20.91
C PRO A 264 19.32 13.61 -22.40
N LEU A 265 18.50 14.56 -22.76
CA LEU A 265 18.25 15.17 -24.05
C LEU A 265 16.98 14.73 -24.78
N VAL A 266 15.98 15.60 -24.66
CA VAL A 266 14.84 15.82 -25.55
C VAL A 266 13.51 15.12 -25.17
N LYS A 267 13.44 14.10 -24.29
CA LYS A 267 12.13 13.44 -24.08
C LYS A 267 11.82 13.25 -22.60
N ARG A 268 11.09 14.18 -22.01
CA ARG A 268 10.57 14.09 -20.65
C ARG A 268 9.80 12.79 -20.49
N THR A 269 10.37 11.87 -19.70
CA THR A 269 9.63 10.72 -19.19
C THR A 269 8.93 11.18 -17.91
N VAL A 270 7.62 11.07 -17.88
CA VAL A 270 6.81 11.41 -16.71
C VAL A 270 6.15 10.13 -16.23
N LEU A 271 6.37 9.80 -14.97
CA LEU A 271 5.67 8.72 -14.29
C LEU A 271 4.60 9.34 -13.38
N ALA A 272 3.38 8.90 -13.49
CA ALA A 272 2.29 9.32 -12.63
C ALA A 272 1.73 8.12 -11.87
N LEU A 273 1.67 8.22 -10.54
CA LEU A 273 0.92 7.33 -9.67
C LEU A 273 -0.27 8.12 -9.16
N TYR A 274 -1.47 7.60 -9.35
CA TYR A 274 -2.67 8.31 -8.95
C TYR A 274 -3.82 7.41 -8.52
N PHE A 275 -4.61 7.93 -7.61
CA PHE A 275 -6.02 7.67 -7.42
C PHE A 275 -6.70 8.99 -7.04
N ARG A 276 -6.44 9.55 -5.87
CA ARG A 276 -6.82 10.91 -5.46
C ARG A 276 -5.59 11.73 -5.10
N LEU A 277 -4.51 11.05 -4.79
CA LEU A 277 -3.15 11.53 -4.70
C LEU A 277 -2.52 11.45 -6.09
N SER A 278 -1.86 12.50 -6.54
CA SER A 278 -1.09 12.48 -7.78
C SER A 278 0.38 12.68 -7.47
N PHE A 279 1.19 11.69 -7.81
CA PHE A 279 2.63 11.82 -7.90
C PHE A 279 3.01 12.05 -9.35
N VAL A 280 3.84 13.04 -9.59
CA VAL A 280 4.48 13.27 -10.87
C VAL A 280 5.99 13.20 -10.68
N LEU A 281 6.62 12.26 -11.36
CA LEU A 281 8.06 12.10 -11.38
C LEU A 281 8.58 12.59 -12.72
N THR A 282 9.52 13.52 -12.70
CA THR A 282 10.26 13.95 -13.86
C THR A 282 11.74 13.71 -13.63
N MET A 283 12.47 13.43 -14.70
CA MET A 283 13.90 13.26 -14.64
C MET A 283 14.58 14.61 -14.59
N SER A 284 15.62 14.76 -13.77
CA SER A 284 16.54 15.88 -13.85
C SER A 284 17.27 15.83 -15.18
N SER A 285 17.25 16.94 -15.91
CA SER A 285 18.06 17.15 -17.13
C SER A 285 19.49 17.45 -16.77
#